data_6be795af074a9608ec2e7c8c350d3925
#
_entry.id   6be795af074a9608ec2e7c8c350d3925
#
_cell.length_a   1.000
_cell.length_b   1.000
_cell.length_c   1.000
_cell.angle_alpha   90.00
_cell.angle_beta   90.00
_cell.angle_gamma   90.00
#
_symmetry.space_group_name_H-M   'P 1'
#
loop_
_entity.id
_entity.type
_entity.pdbx_description
1 polymer ?
#
loop_
_entity_poly.entity_id
_entity_poly.type
_entity_poly.pdbx_seq_one_letter_code
_entity_poly.pdbx_strand_id
1 'polypeptide(L)'
;MRKIFCLLLALCLLLSGCAAVAEPETKQYTATFLDLFDTVTTILGPGASEEAFRAEAQKIHDDLLAYHRLFDIYEAYEGIVNLKVVNDMAGKGPVEVEEPIIRLLTDCKAYHELTGGRVDVTMGAVLRLWHEARSDGIRDPMNAKLPDMEELEAAAEHRGFDRVEIDPVASTVEITDPAVSFDVGAIAKGWATQRVAENAPEGFLISVGGNVCATGPKRSDGTPWVIGIQDPEDSSQNLHTIYVTGGSVVTSGDYQRTYTVDGKKYHHLIDPDTRMPAGLWRSVTVVCEDSALADALSTALFLLPLAEGEDLLARVDAEALWVDAAGQEHMTPGFREDLRT
;
A
#
# COMPACT_ATOMS: atom_id res chain seq x y z
N MET A 1 -20.11 11.02 -73.63
CA MET A 1 -20.46 11.82 -72.45
C MET A 1 -20.92 10.96 -71.23
N ARG A 2 -21.56 9.80 -71.42
CA ARG A 2 -22.07 8.97 -70.31
C ARG A 2 -20.97 8.23 -69.51
N LYS A 3 -19.80 7.95 -70.07
CA LYS A 3 -18.69 7.22 -69.38
C LYS A 3 -17.81 8.11 -68.54
N ILE A 4 -17.76 9.43 -68.78
CA ILE A 4 -16.97 10.40 -67.98
C ILE A 4 -17.70 10.77 -66.68
N PHE A 5 -19.06 10.76 -66.69
CA PHE A 5 -19.87 11.08 -65.51
C PHE A 5 -19.80 9.98 -64.42
N CYS A 6 -19.66 8.72 -64.81
CA CYS A 6 -19.49 7.60 -63.85
C CYS A 6 -18.13 7.58 -63.19
N LEU A 7 -17.08 8.11 -63.81
CA LEU A 7 -15.73 8.16 -63.23
C LEU A 7 -15.58 9.27 -62.18
N LEU A 8 -16.29 10.39 -62.40
CA LEU A 8 -16.31 11.51 -61.43
C LEU A 8 -17.13 11.18 -60.15
N LEU A 9 -18.19 10.36 -60.28
CA LEU A 9 -18.99 9.94 -59.13
C LEU A 9 -18.27 8.88 -58.28
N ALA A 10 -17.41 8.02 -58.89
CA ALA A 10 -16.59 7.03 -58.18
C ALA A 10 -15.39 7.68 -57.47
N LEU A 11 -14.86 8.80 -57.96
CA LEU A 11 -13.77 9.54 -57.34
C LEU A 11 -14.21 10.37 -56.12
N CYS A 12 -15.48 10.84 -56.11
CA CYS A 12 -16.05 11.53 -54.95
C CYS A 12 -16.39 10.60 -53.76
N LEU A 13 -16.58 9.28 -54.01
CA LEU A 13 -16.81 8.29 -52.95
C LEU A 13 -15.53 7.77 -52.30
N LEU A 14 -14.37 7.98 -52.95
CA LEU A 14 -13.06 7.60 -52.39
C LEU A 14 -12.42 8.69 -51.53
N LEU A 15 -13.01 9.91 -51.50
CA LEU A 15 -12.56 11.01 -50.66
C LEU A 15 -13.39 11.19 -49.39
N SER A 16 -14.28 10.26 -49.07
CA SER A 16 -14.82 10.11 -47.73
C SER A 16 -13.73 9.51 -46.86
N GLY A 17 -12.60 10.23 -46.75
CA GLY A 17 -11.58 9.94 -45.80
C GLY A 17 -12.20 9.84 -44.43
N CYS A 18 -12.00 8.74 -43.72
CA CYS A 18 -12.16 8.68 -42.30
C CYS A 18 -11.43 9.90 -41.70
N ALA A 19 -12.18 10.97 -41.46
CA ALA A 19 -11.74 11.89 -40.43
C ALA A 19 -11.71 11.04 -39.17
N ALA A 20 -10.54 10.63 -38.75
CA ALA A 20 -10.33 10.15 -37.39
C ALA A 20 -10.92 11.27 -36.53
N VAL A 21 -12.06 11.01 -35.92
CA VAL A 21 -12.60 11.86 -34.87
C VAL A 21 -11.49 11.82 -33.81
N ALA A 22 -10.73 12.90 -33.71
CA ALA A 22 -9.79 13.05 -32.61
C ALA A 22 -10.62 12.84 -31.36
N GLU A 23 -10.32 11.79 -30.61
CA GLU A 23 -10.93 11.60 -29.30
C GLU A 23 -10.71 12.91 -28.53
N PRO A 24 -11.76 13.44 -27.87
CA PRO A 24 -11.61 14.67 -27.11
C PRO A 24 -10.48 14.44 -26.10
N GLU A 25 -9.52 15.34 -26.07
CA GLU A 25 -8.40 15.30 -25.12
C GLU A 25 -9.00 15.20 -23.71
N THR A 26 -8.97 13.99 -23.11
CA THR A 26 -9.50 13.76 -21.78
C THR A 26 -8.65 14.54 -20.79
N LYS A 27 -9.29 15.48 -20.11
CA LYS A 27 -8.65 16.34 -19.13
C LYS A 27 -8.35 15.51 -17.89
N GLN A 28 -7.16 15.70 -17.32
CA GLN A 28 -6.77 15.09 -16.05
C GLN A 28 -7.21 15.96 -14.87
N TYR A 29 -7.73 15.29 -13.84
CA TYR A 29 -8.22 15.93 -12.62
C TYR A 29 -7.56 15.25 -11.39
N THR A 30 -7.70 15.92 -10.24
CA THR A 30 -7.17 15.43 -8.95
C THR A 30 -8.21 15.64 -7.85
N ALA A 31 -8.36 14.63 -6.97
CA ALA A 31 -9.09 14.74 -5.73
C ALA A 31 -8.18 14.32 -4.56
N THR A 32 -8.35 14.94 -3.39
CA THR A 32 -7.56 14.64 -2.18
C THR A 32 -8.50 14.47 -1.00
N PHE A 33 -8.27 13.43 -0.19
CA PHE A 33 -9.02 13.08 1.00
C PHE A 33 -8.05 12.92 2.19
N LEU A 34 -8.49 13.22 3.41
CA LEU A 34 -7.65 13.25 4.63
C LEU A 34 -8.20 12.37 5.76
N ASP A 35 -9.22 11.59 5.48
CA ASP A 35 -10.01 10.81 6.44
C ASP A 35 -9.83 9.29 6.30
N LEU A 36 -8.81 8.85 5.54
CA LEU A 36 -8.56 7.45 5.23
C LEU A 36 -7.20 7.01 5.76
N PHE A 37 -7.15 5.92 6.54
CA PHE A 37 -5.92 5.25 7.02
C PHE A 37 -4.90 6.18 7.70
N ASP A 38 -5.37 7.25 8.37
CA ASP A 38 -4.55 8.28 9.01
C ASP A 38 -3.49 8.88 8.08
N THR A 39 -3.83 9.05 6.81
CA THR A 39 -2.91 9.55 5.80
C THR A 39 -3.62 10.37 4.71
N VAL A 40 -2.83 10.96 3.82
CA VAL A 40 -3.33 11.66 2.64
C VAL A 40 -3.62 10.65 1.54
N THR A 41 -4.85 10.65 1.05
CA THR A 41 -5.25 9.89 -0.14
C THR A 41 -5.40 10.86 -1.31
N THR A 42 -4.74 10.56 -2.43
CA THR A 42 -4.82 11.35 -3.66
C THR A 42 -5.25 10.46 -4.82
N ILE A 43 -6.25 10.90 -5.56
CA ILE A 43 -6.78 10.21 -6.74
C ILE A 43 -6.62 11.15 -7.93
N LEU A 44 -5.91 10.68 -8.96
CA LEU A 44 -5.76 11.37 -10.24
C LEU A 44 -6.41 10.52 -11.33
N GLY A 45 -7.03 11.16 -12.31
CA GLY A 45 -7.64 10.40 -13.42
C GLY A 45 -8.27 11.29 -14.48
N PRO A 46 -8.65 10.69 -15.61
CA PRO A 46 -9.34 11.36 -16.69
C PRO A 46 -10.81 11.61 -16.34
N GLY A 47 -11.42 12.60 -16.97
CA GLY A 47 -12.86 12.82 -16.91
C GLY A 47 -13.36 13.62 -18.10
N ALA A 48 -14.58 13.30 -18.57
CA ALA A 48 -15.28 14.11 -19.56
C ALA A 48 -15.63 15.51 -19.01
N SER A 49 -15.76 15.60 -17.67
CA SER A 49 -15.91 16.83 -16.90
C SER A 49 -15.34 16.63 -15.50
N GLU A 50 -15.09 17.72 -14.77
CA GLU A 50 -14.67 17.67 -13.37
C GLU A 50 -15.72 16.98 -12.50
N GLU A 51 -17.01 17.19 -12.78
CA GLU A 51 -18.11 16.53 -12.05
C GLU A 51 -18.10 15.02 -12.24
N ALA A 52 -17.90 14.54 -13.48
CA ALA A 52 -17.81 13.12 -13.79
C ALA A 52 -16.59 12.46 -13.08
N PHE A 53 -15.43 13.13 -13.10
CA PHE A 53 -14.25 12.66 -12.35
C PHE A 53 -14.50 12.62 -10.84
N ARG A 54 -15.10 13.69 -10.27
CA ARG A 54 -15.40 13.75 -8.82
C ARG A 54 -16.36 12.64 -8.38
N ALA A 55 -17.34 12.30 -9.21
CA ALA A 55 -18.25 11.20 -8.93
C ALA A 55 -17.53 9.85 -8.87
N GLU A 56 -16.53 9.62 -9.75
CA GLU A 56 -15.73 8.40 -9.72
C GLU A 56 -14.73 8.38 -8.56
N ALA A 57 -14.05 9.49 -8.32
CA ALA A 57 -13.16 9.64 -7.17
C ALA A 57 -13.90 9.45 -5.82
N GLN A 58 -15.17 9.85 -5.73
CA GLN A 58 -15.99 9.64 -4.55
C GLN A 58 -16.34 8.16 -4.34
N LYS A 59 -16.61 7.39 -5.39
CA LYS A 59 -16.83 5.93 -5.27
C LYS A 59 -15.56 5.23 -4.74
N ILE A 60 -14.40 5.57 -5.32
CA ILE A 60 -13.11 5.04 -4.85
C ILE A 60 -12.88 5.39 -3.37
N HIS A 61 -13.19 6.64 -2.96
CA HIS A 61 -13.11 7.06 -1.57
C HIS A 61 -14.06 6.24 -0.67
N ASP A 62 -15.31 6.05 -1.07
CA ASP A 62 -16.31 5.37 -0.27
C ASP A 62 -15.95 3.88 -0.07
N ASP A 63 -15.40 3.23 -1.08
CA ASP A 63 -14.88 1.86 -1.01
C ASP A 63 -13.65 1.79 -0.09
N LEU A 64 -12.71 2.74 -0.20
CA LEU A 64 -11.56 2.84 0.71
C LEU A 64 -12.00 3.09 2.16
N LEU A 65 -13.05 3.88 2.38
CA LEU A 65 -13.61 4.17 3.70
C LEU A 65 -14.25 2.91 4.32
N ALA A 66 -14.87 2.07 3.50
CA ALA A 66 -15.39 0.78 3.97
C ALA A 66 -14.23 -0.12 4.46
N TYR A 67 -13.15 -0.25 3.70
CA TYR A 67 -11.96 -1.00 4.12
C TYR A 67 -11.26 -0.36 5.32
N HIS A 68 -11.14 0.97 5.38
CA HIS A 68 -10.58 1.67 6.54
C HIS A 68 -11.31 1.27 7.82
N ARG A 69 -12.65 1.28 7.81
CA ARG A 69 -13.45 0.93 8.99
C ARG A 69 -13.38 -0.56 9.36
N LEU A 70 -13.33 -1.45 8.36
CA LEU A 70 -13.21 -2.89 8.58
C LEU A 70 -11.85 -3.28 9.15
N PHE A 71 -10.77 -2.59 8.74
CA PHE A 71 -9.40 -2.92 9.12
C PHE A 71 -8.89 -2.12 10.31
N ASP A 72 -9.71 -1.20 10.83
CA ASP A 72 -9.38 -0.42 12.02
C ASP A 72 -9.25 -1.33 13.26
N ILE A 73 -8.09 -1.19 13.94
CA ILE A 73 -7.77 -1.91 15.17
C ILE A 73 -7.89 -1.04 16.43
N TYR A 74 -8.20 0.25 16.27
CA TYR A 74 -8.25 1.24 17.36
C TYR A 74 -9.68 1.62 17.72
N GLU A 75 -10.53 1.88 16.74
CA GLU A 75 -11.88 2.39 16.91
C GLU A 75 -12.94 1.37 16.52
N ALA A 76 -14.02 1.32 17.29
CA ALA A 76 -15.20 0.53 16.95
C ALA A 76 -16.26 1.40 16.29
N TYR A 77 -16.93 0.87 15.27
CA TYR A 77 -18.00 1.54 14.53
C TYR A 77 -19.32 0.83 14.77
N GLU A 78 -20.40 1.61 14.97
CA GLU A 78 -21.73 1.06 15.19
C GLU A 78 -22.18 0.19 13.99
N GLY A 79 -22.53 -1.05 14.26
CA GLY A 79 -23.00 -2.00 13.25
C GLY A 79 -21.91 -2.62 12.39
N ILE A 80 -20.61 -2.34 12.65
CA ILE A 80 -19.48 -2.93 11.93
C ILE A 80 -18.67 -3.82 12.87
N VAL A 81 -18.48 -5.08 12.47
CA VAL A 81 -17.55 -6.02 13.13
C VAL A 81 -16.20 -5.89 12.39
N ASN A 82 -15.30 -5.12 12.97
CA ASN A 82 -13.98 -4.83 12.41
C ASN A 82 -12.85 -5.56 13.16
N LEU A 83 -11.59 -5.35 12.77
CA LEU A 83 -10.44 -5.99 13.42
C LEU A 83 -10.30 -5.58 14.90
N LYS A 84 -10.75 -4.38 15.30
CA LYS A 84 -10.81 -4.00 16.71
C LYS A 84 -11.71 -4.95 17.51
N VAL A 85 -12.89 -5.28 16.99
CA VAL A 85 -13.82 -6.23 17.63
C VAL A 85 -13.21 -7.63 17.67
N VAL A 86 -12.54 -8.07 16.60
CA VAL A 86 -11.84 -9.37 16.58
C VAL A 86 -10.74 -9.42 17.63
N ASN A 87 -9.93 -8.37 17.77
CA ASN A 87 -8.90 -8.26 18.82
C ASN A 87 -9.50 -8.28 20.23
N ASP A 88 -10.60 -7.58 20.48
CA ASP A 88 -11.29 -7.55 21.80
C ASP A 88 -11.89 -8.91 22.17
N MET A 89 -12.14 -9.76 21.19
CA MET A 89 -12.70 -11.12 21.38
C MET A 89 -11.63 -12.21 21.45
N ALA A 90 -10.34 -11.87 21.43
CA ALA A 90 -9.26 -12.84 21.55
C ALA A 90 -9.43 -13.76 22.77
N GLY A 91 -9.31 -15.07 22.60
CA GLY A 91 -9.51 -16.10 23.60
C GLY A 91 -10.97 -16.33 24.03
N LYS A 92 -11.98 -15.75 23.34
CA LYS A 92 -13.40 -15.85 23.71
C LYS A 92 -14.25 -16.62 22.70
N GLY A 93 -13.64 -17.16 21.67
CA GLY A 93 -14.29 -17.91 20.59
C GLY A 93 -14.36 -17.15 19.26
N PRO A 94 -14.91 -17.80 18.22
CA PRO A 94 -14.94 -17.25 16.87
C PRO A 94 -15.85 -16.02 16.76
N VAL A 95 -15.44 -15.10 15.89
CA VAL A 95 -16.17 -13.86 15.55
C VAL A 95 -16.59 -13.95 14.10
N GLU A 96 -17.88 -13.78 13.82
CA GLU A 96 -18.38 -13.64 12.45
C GLU A 96 -17.96 -12.27 11.88
N VAL A 97 -17.36 -12.27 10.70
CA VAL A 97 -16.80 -11.08 10.05
C VAL A 97 -17.21 -11.01 8.58
N GLU A 98 -17.10 -9.82 7.98
CA GLU A 98 -17.32 -9.62 6.56
C GLU A 98 -16.21 -10.25 5.72
N GLU A 99 -16.54 -10.67 4.50
CA GLU A 99 -15.64 -11.33 3.54
C GLU A 99 -14.31 -10.59 3.33
N PRO A 100 -14.23 -9.24 3.26
CA PRO A 100 -12.96 -8.53 3.12
C PRO A 100 -11.96 -8.80 4.25
N ILE A 101 -12.43 -9.02 5.49
CA ILE A 101 -11.55 -9.38 6.61
C ILE A 101 -10.98 -10.79 6.43
N ILE A 102 -11.81 -11.75 6.01
CA ILE A 102 -11.36 -13.12 5.71
C ILE A 102 -10.29 -13.11 4.63
N ARG A 103 -10.50 -12.36 3.53
CA ARG A 103 -9.52 -12.26 2.43
C ARG A 103 -8.24 -11.59 2.89
N LEU A 104 -8.34 -10.43 3.55
CA LEU A 104 -7.16 -9.72 4.07
C LEU A 104 -6.31 -10.65 4.95
N LEU A 105 -6.92 -11.33 5.93
CA LEU A 105 -6.18 -12.18 6.86
C LEU A 105 -5.62 -13.44 6.20
N THR A 106 -6.31 -13.98 5.17
CA THR A 106 -5.80 -15.07 4.35
C THR A 106 -4.56 -14.65 3.56
N ASP A 107 -4.61 -13.47 2.93
CA ASP A 107 -3.47 -12.89 2.22
C ASP A 107 -2.33 -12.54 3.18
N CYS A 108 -2.63 -11.99 4.37
CA CYS A 108 -1.64 -11.74 5.42
C CYS A 108 -0.90 -13.02 5.83
N LYS A 109 -1.62 -14.14 5.97
CA LYS A 109 -1.00 -15.44 6.27
C LYS A 109 -0.07 -15.89 5.15
N ALA A 110 -0.49 -15.75 3.88
CA ALA A 110 0.35 -16.07 2.74
C ALA A 110 1.60 -15.18 2.67
N TYR A 111 1.49 -13.88 2.95
CA TYR A 111 2.63 -12.97 3.00
C TYR A 111 3.55 -13.25 4.20
N HIS A 112 3.01 -13.65 5.35
CA HIS A 112 3.80 -14.13 6.47
C HIS A 112 4.67 -15.33 6.08
N GLU A 113 4.08 -16.33 5.40
CA GLU A 113 4.79 -17.51 4.92
C GLU A 113 5.83 -17.14 3.84
N LEU A 114 5.47 -16.30 2.87
CA LEU A 114 6.35 -15.84 1.80
C LEU A 114 7.59 -15.12 2.34
N THR A 115 7.41 -14.26 3.35
CA THR A 115 8.47 -13.42 3.92
C THR A 115 9.23 -14.09 5.06
N GLY A 116 8.92 -15.36 5.37
CA GLY A 116 9.54 -16.09 6.48
C GLY A 116 9.26 -15.45 7.84
N GLY A 117 8.07 -14.85 8.01
CA GLY A 117 7.63 -14.20 9.24
C GLY A 117 8.15 -12.78 9.44
N ARG A 118 8.81 -12.16 8.44
CA ARG A 118 9.24 -10.76 8.53
C ARG A 118 8.05 -9.81 8.56
N VAL A 119 7.01 -10.10 7.80
CA VAL A 119 5.71 -9.44 7.92
C VAL A 119 4.78 -10.33 8.72
N ASP A 120 4.43 -9.90 9.92
CA ASP A 120 3.61 -10.66 10.86
C ASP A 120 2.55 -9.76 11.49
N VAL A 121 1.34 -9.82 10.95
CA VAL A 121 0.20 -9.04 11.45
C VAL A 121 -0.31 -9.50 12.81
N THR A 122 0.18 -10.64 13.34
CA THR A 122 -0.16 -11.13 14.67
C THR A 122 0.70 -10.50 15.78
N MET A 123 1.66 -9.63 15.41
CA MET A 123 2.53 -8.89 16.33
C MET A 123 1.86 -7.68 17.01
N GLY A 124 0.55 -7.53 16.93
CA GLY A 124 -0.16 -6.36 17.44
C GLY A 124 0.16 -6.02 18.90
N ALA A 125 0.38 -7.03 19.76
CA ALA A 125 0.78 -6.79 21.15
C ALA A 125 2.12 -6.04 21.28
N VAL A 126 3.13 -6.40 20.47
CA VAL A 126 4.45 -5.73 20.41
C VAL A 126 4.31 -4.34 19.80
N LEU A 127 3.61 -4.23 18.65
CA LEU A 127 3.44 -2.98 17.93
C LEU A 127 2.66 -1.95 18.74
N ARG A 128 1.70 -2.37 19.58
CA ARG A 128 0.95 -1.52 20.50
C ARG A 128 1.88 -0.82 21.50
N LEU A 129 2.84 -1.52 22.10
CA LEU A 129 3.81 -0.94 23.03
C LEU A 129 4.64 0.17 22.35
N TRP A 130 5.07 -0.05 21.11
CA TRP A 130 5.77 0.95 20.30
C TRP A 130 4.86 2.12 19.92
N HIS A 131 3.59 1.86 19.60
CA HIS A 131 2.61 2.89 19.28
C HIS A 131 2.33 3.79 20.49
N GLU A 132 2.15 3.20 21.68
CA GLU A 132 1.93 3.91 22.94
C GLU A 132 3.16 4.77 23.28
N ALA A 133 4.37 4.20 23.26
CA ALA A 133 5.62 4.94 23.54
C ALA A 133 5.84 6.12 22.56
N ARG A 134 5.53 5.92 21.26
CA ARG A 134 5.60 6.98 20.26
C ARG A 134 4.57 8.08 20.53
N SER A 135 3.33 7.72 20.83
CA SER A 135 2.25 8.65 21.09
C SER A 135 2.53 9.50 22.33
N ASP A 136 3.04 8.88 23.40
CA ASP A 136 3.47 9.56 24.61
C ASP A 136 4.69 10.45 24.35
N GLY A 137 5.69 9.96 23.62
CA GLY A 137 6.89 10.72 23.28
C GLY A 137 6.63 11.92 22.35
N ILE A 138 5.63 11.85 21.48
CA ILE A 138 5.18 13.00 20.68
C ILE A 138 4.44 14.01 21.55
N ARG A 139 3.61 13.53 22.51
CA ARG A 139 2.86 14.40 23.43
C ARG A 139 3.76 15.08 24.45
N ASP A 140 4.77 14.38 24.96
CA ASP A 140 5.74 14.89 25.93
C ASP A 140 7.20 14.52 25.54
N PRO A 141 7.81 15.27 24.60
CA PRO A 141 9.15 14.96 24.08
C PRO A 141 10.27 14.98 25.15
N MET A 142 10.07 15.73 26.24
CA MET A 142 11.10 15.85 27.31
C MET A 142 11.14 14.60 28.20
N ASN A 143 10.09 13.82 28.25
CA ASN A 143 9.95 12.59 29.02
C ASN A 143 9.75 11.36 28.13
N ALA A 144 10.04 11.46 26.83
CA ALA A 144 9.93 10.36 25.90
C ALA A 144 10.80 9.17 26.32
N LYS A 145 10.24 7.96 26.22
CA LYS A 145 10.91 6.71 26.62
C LYS A 145 10.72 5.66 25.54
N LEU A 146 11.60 4.67 25.55
CA LEU A 146 11.40 3.43 24.81
C LEU A 146 10.43 2.52 25.57
N PRO A 147 9.73 1.60 24.89
CA PRO A 147 9.04 0.50 25.54
C PRO A 147 10.00 -0.32 26.42
N ASP A 148 9.49 -0.89 27.49
CA ASP A 148 10.28 -1.78 28.35
C ASP A 148 10.61 -3.08 27.60
N MET A 149 11.85 -3.53 27.68
CA MET A 149 12.30 -4.73 26.97
C MET A 149 11.68 -6.02 27.51
N GLU A 150 11.43 -6.11 28.81
CA GLU A 150 10.78 -7.29 29.40
C GLU A 150 9.32 -7.37 28.96
N GLU A 151 8.64 -6.21 28.82
CA GLU A 151 7.27 -6.16 28.27
C GLU A 151 7.23 -6.51 26.77
N LEU A 152 8.22 -6.05 25.99
CA LEU A 152 8.34 -6.40 24.56
C LEU A 152 8.61 -7.91 24.38
N GLU A 153 9.48 -8.50 25.22
CA GLU A 153 9.78 -9.93 25.19
C GLU A 153 8.54 -10.75 25.54
N ALA A 154 7.85 -10.40 26.61
CA ALA A 154 6.61 -11.07 27.01
C ALA A 154 5.52 -10.95 25.92
N ALA A 155 5.34 -9.78 25.32
CA ALA A 155 4.40 -9.58 24.23
C ALA A 155 4.74 -10.40 22.98
N ALA A 156 6.02 -10.57 22.69
CA ALA A 156 6.50 -11.34 21.52
C ALA A 156 6.29 -12.86 21.64
N GLU A 157 6.02 -13.39 22.82
CA GLU A 157 5.62 -14.79 23.01
C GLU A 157 4.21 -15.06 22.46
N HIS A 158 3.39 -14.01 22.34
CA HIS A 158 2.01 -14.05 21.89
C HIS A 158 1.90 -13.53 20.46
N ARG A 159 2.38 -14.32 19.49
CA ARG A 159 2.29 -14.06 18.04
C ARG A 159 2.28 -15.36 17.25
N GLY A 160 1.93 -15.28 15.99
CA GLY A 160 1.96 -16.38 15.02
C GLY A 160 0.57 -16.85 14.62
N PHE A 161 0.47 -17.22 13.34
CA PHE A 161 -0.79 -17.70 12.74
C PHE A 161 -1.22 -19.10 13.24
N ASP A 162 -0.40 -19.81 14.00
CA ASP A 162 -0.77 -21.04 14.72
C ASP A 162 -1.79 -20.78 15.85
N ARG A 163 -1.98 -19.52 16.26
CA ARG A 163 -2.97 -19.06 17.24
C ARG A 163 -4.18 -18.39 16.61
N VAL A 164 -4.33 -18.49 15.29
CA VAL A 164 -5.40 -17.85 14.54
C VAL A 164 -6.10 -18.90 13.66
N GLU A 165 -7.40 -19.02 13.83
CA GLU A 165 -8.26 -19.84 12.96
C GLU A 165 -9.08 -18.90 12.06
N ILE A 166 -8.98 -19.11 10.75
CA ILE A 166 -9.75 -18.39 9.72
C ILE A 166 -10.62 -19.44 9.02
N ASP A 167 -11.94 -19.31 9.14
CA ASP A 167 -12.90 -20.18 8.44
C ASP A 167 -13.64 -19.39 7.35
N PRO A 168 -13.24 -19.51 6.08
CA PRO A 168 -13.92 -18.82 4.98
C PRO A 168 -15.35 -19.34 4.70
N VAL A 169 -15.68 -20.55 5.13
CA VAL A 169 -17.01 -21.15 4.91
C VAL A 169 -18.01 -20.62 5.95
N ALA A 170 -17.58 -20.55 7.20
CA ALA A 170 -18.37 -20.00 8.29
C ALA A 170 -18.28 -18.45 8.37
N SER A 171 -17.37 -17.82 7.61
CA SER A 171 -17.05 -16.39 7.68
C SER A 171 -16.64 -15.97 9.08
N THR A 172 -15.78 -16.75 9.75
CA THR A 172 -15.36 -16.48 11.12
C THR A 172 -13.84 -16.38 11.25
N VAL A 173 -13.41 -15.58 12.24
CA VAL A 173 -12.03 -15.48 12.69
C VAL A 173 -11.99 -15.74 14.19
N GLU A 174 -11.10 -16.59 14.65
CA GLU A 174 -10.83 -16.83 16.07
C GLU A 174 -9.36 -16.60 16.37
N ILE A 175 -9.05 -15.77 17.35
CA ILE A 175 -7.77 -15.66 18.00
C ILE A 175 -7.84 -16.54 19.26
N THR A 176 -7.15 -17.65 19.30
CA THR A 176 -7.23 -18.65 20.38
C THR A 176 -6.45 -18.23 21.62
N ASP A 177 -5.38 -17.44 21.46
CA ASP A 177 -4.59 -16.88 22.55
C ASP A 177 -5.08 -15.47 22.92
N PRO A 178 -5.55 -15.22 24.16
CA PRO A 178 -6.11 -13.91 24.55
C PRO A 178 -5.10 -12.74 24.54
N ALA A 179 -3.80 -13.01 24.43
CA ALA A 179 -2.77 -11.99 24.40
C ALA A 179 -2.29 -11.65 22.96
N VAL A 180 -2.72 -12.43 21.96
CA VAL A 180 -2.48 -12.11 20.54
C VAL A 180 -3.42 -10.99 20.10
N SER A 181 -2.94 -10.08 19.29
CA SER A 181 -3.75 -9.10 18.58
C SER A 181 -3.23 -8.86 17.17
N PHE A 182 -4.14 -8.56 16.26
CA PHE A 182 -3.78 -8.13 14.90
C PHE A 182 -3.34 -6.67 14.87
N ASP A 183 -2.30 -6.40 14.07
CA ASP A 183 -1.99 -5.09 13.50
C ASP A 183 -1.67 -5.28 12.01
N VAL A 184 -2.54 -4.76 11.17
CA VAL A 184 -2.47 -4.92 9.71
C VAL A 184 -1.82 -3.72 9.00
N GLY A 185 -1.20 -2.81 9.74
CA GLY A 185 -0.66 -1.55 9.22
C GLY A 185 0.37 -1.69 8.10
N ALA A 186 1.07 -2.83 8.03
CA ALA A 186 2.07 -3.15 7.00
C ALA A 186 1.46 -3.63 5.67
N ILE A 187 0.13 -3.88 5.61
CA ILE A 187 -0.51 -4.53 4.44
C ILE A 187 -1.81 -3.81 4.08
N ALA A 188 -2.55 -3.29 5.05
CA ALA A 188 -3.94 -2.85 4.88
C ALA A 188 -4.10 -1.75 3.81
N LYS A 189 -3.15 -0.81 3.71
CA LYS A 189 -3.20 0.27 2.72
C LYS A 189 -3.01 -0.25 1.30
N GLY A 190 -1.98 -1.06 1.08
CA GLY A 190 -1.72 -1.69 -0.22
C GLY A 190 -2.86 -2.61 -0.63
N TRP A 191 -3.40 -3.39 0.32
CA TRP A 191 -4.51 -4.30 0.08
C TRP A 191 -5.79 -3.54 -0.32
N ALA A 192 -6.17 -2.50 0.42
CA ALA A 192 -7.32 -1.66 0.10
C ALA A 192 -7.13 -0.95 -1.26
N THR A 193 -5.93 -0.42 -1.51
CA THR A 193 -5.59 0.24 -2.78
C THR A 193 -5.72 -0.72 -3.96
N GLN A 194 -5.25 -1.96 -3.82
CA GLN A 194 -5.41 -3.01 -4.83
C GLN A 194 -6.89 -3.28 -5.13
N ARG A 195 -7.70 -3.51 -4.09
CA ARG A 195 -9.13 -3.85 -4.27
C ARG A 195 -9.92 -2.73 -4.95
N VAL A 196 -9.66 -1.47 -4.63
CA VAL A 196 -10.33 -0.35 -5.30
C VAL A 196 -9.79 -0.14 -6.73
N ALA A 197 -8.50 -0.36 -6.96
CA ALA A 197 -7.90 -0.25 -8.29
C ALA A 197 -8.48 -1.27 -9.28
N GLU A 198 -8.78 -2.50 -8.84
CA GLU A 198 -9.41 -3.54 -9.66
C GLU A 198 -10.80 -3.15 -10.17
N ASN A 199 -11.51 -2.28 -9.46
CA ASN A 199 -12.86 -1.83 -9.80
C ASN A 199 -12.89 -0.41 -10.38
N ALA A 200 -11.78 0.32 -10.32
CA ALA A 200 -11.68 1.67 -10.86
C ALA A 200 -11.51 1.64 -12.39
N PRO A 201 -11.95 2.69 -13.09
CA PRO A 201 -11.70 2.82 -14.52
C PRO A 201 -10.21 2.86 -14.85
N GLU A 202 -9.83 2.44 -16.06
CA GLU A 202 -8.47 2.56 -16.57
C GLU A 202 -8.03 4.04 -16.63
N GLY A 203 -6.73 4.29 -16.40
CA GLY A 203 -6.13 5.61 -16.46
C GLY A 203 -6.24 6.42 -15.16
N PHE A 204 -6.56 5.76 -14.02
CA PHE A 204 -6.48 6.36 -12.70
C PHE A 204 -5.15 6.05 -12.02
N LEU A 205 -4.72 6.97 -11.18
CA LEU A 205 -3.62 6.80 -10.23
C LEU A 205 -4.17 7.04 -8.83
N ILE A 206 -4.11 6.01 -7.98
CA ILE A 206 -4.63 6.04 -6.61
C ILE A 206 -3.43 5.95 -5.66
N SER A 207 -3.29 6.92 -4.76
CA SER A 207 -2.22 6.98 -3.77
C SER A 207 -2.82 7.06 -2.37
N VAL A 208 -2.58 6.05 -1.55
CA VAL A 208 -3.02 5.99 -0.14
C VAL A 208 -1.78 6.00 0.75
N GLY A 209 -1.40 7.19 1.24
CA GLY A 209 -0.24 7.35 2.12
C GLY A 209 1.08 6.89 1.50
N GLY A 210 1.24 7.07 0.19
CA GLY A 210 2.45 6.66 -0.53
C GLY A 210 2.37 5.25 -1.14
N ASN A 211 1.33 4.47 -0.88
CA ASN A 211 1.02 3.28 -1.67
C ASN A 211 0.33 3.73 -2.94
N VAL A 212 1.05 3.75 -4.05
CA VAL A 212 0.59 4.26 -5.34
C VAL A 212 0.24 3.08 -6.24
N CYS A 213 -0.97 3.08 -6.81
CA CYS A 213 -1.41 2.10 -7.79
C CYS A 213 -1.95 2.80 -9.04
N ALA A 214 -1.48 2.40 -10.22
CA ALA A 214 -1.95 2.83 -11.51
C ALA A 214 -2.88 1.78 -12.12
N THR A 215 -4.11 2.13 -12.46
CA THR A 215 -5.10 1.22 -13.06
C THR A 215 -4.90 1.02 -14.57
N GLY A 216 -3.81 1.53 -15.11
CA GLY A 216 -3.44 1.50 -16.52
C GLY A 216 -2.61 2.72 -16.89
N PRO A 217 -2.23 2.90 -18.16
CA PRO A 217 -1.49 4.05 -18.62
C PRO A 217 -2.29 5.34 -18.39
N LYS A 218 -1.59 6.44 -18.19
CA LYS A 218 -2.17 7.77 -17.92
C LYS A 218 -3.11 8.25 -19.03
N ARG A 219 -2.89 7.78 -20.27
CA ARG A 219 -3.67 8.10 -21.46
C ARG A 219 -3.86 6.87 -22.33
N SER A 220 -4.90 6.86 -23.13
CA SER A 220 -5.23 5.79 -24.08
C SER A 220 -4.15 5.54 -25.15
N ASP A 221 -3.23 6.50 -25.36
CA ASP A 221 -2.08 6.35 -26.27
C ASP A 221 -0.88 5.61 -25.67
N GLY A 222 -1.04 5.10 -24.42
CA GLY A 222 0.03 4.38 -23.69
C GLY A 222 0.99 5.30 -22.93
N THR A 223 0.71 6.61 -22.82
CA THR A 223 1.54 7.54 -22.06
C THR A 223 1.63 7.06 -20.58
N PRO A 224 2.85 6.85 -20.02
CA PRO A 224 3.00 6.40 -18.64
C PRO A 224 2.68 7.49 -17.62
N TRP A 225 2.41 7.07 -16.40
CA TRP A 225 2.51 7.91 -15.22
C TRP A 225 3.98 8.15 -14.88
N VAL A 226 4.25 9.29 -14.28
CA VAL A 226 5.57 9.63 -13.72
C VAL A 226 5.42 9.71 -12.21
N ILE A 227 6.03 8.78 -11.49
CA ILE A 227 5.94 8.68 -10.04
C ILE A 227 7.27 9.09 -9.43
N GLY A 228 7.22 10.03 -8.47
CA GLY A 228 8.39 10.45 -7.69
C GLY A 228 8.64 9.50 -6.54
N ILE A 229 9.89 9.09 -6.38
CA ILE A 229 10.39 8.36 -5.22
C ILE A 229 11.01 9.38 -4.28
N GLN A 230 10.43 9.54 -3.11
CA GLN A 230 10.83 10.56 -2.14
C GLN A 230 12.26 10.34 -1.65
N ASP A 231 13.04 11.41 -1.55
CA ASP A 231 14.36 11.37 -0.93
C ASP A 231 14.21 11.19 0.59
N PRO A 232 14.79 10.13 1.19
CA PRO A 232 14.72 9.91 2.63
C PRO A 232 15.47 10.96 3.47
N GLU A 233 16.40 11.74 2.88
CA GLU A 233 17.11 12.82 3.53
C GLU A 233 16.34 14.15 3.49
N ASP A 234 15.66 14.41 2.36
CA ASP A 234 14.85 15.62 2.15
C ASP A 234 13.50 15.26 1.53
N SER A 235 12.50 15.07 2.35
CA SER A 235 11.16 14.70 1.92
C SER A 235 10.46 15.72 1.00
N SER A 236 11.05 16.89 0.78
CA SER A 236 10.59 17.88 -0.20
C SER A 236 11.12 17.63 -1.62
N GLN A 237 12.06 16.70 -1.78
CA GLN A 237 12.71 16.33 -3.03
C GLN A 237 12.36 14.89 -3.42
N ASN A 238 12.53 14.59 -4.70
CA ASN A 238 12.51 13.23 -5.19
C ASN A 238 13.95 12.76 -5.43
N LEU A 239 14.30 11.60 -4.88
CA LEU A 239 15.54 10.90 -5.19
C LEU A 239 15.55 10.46 -6.66
N HIS A 240 14.45 9.86 -7.10
CA HIS A 240 14.22 9.41 -8.48
C HIS A 240 12.81 9.68 -8.95
N THR A 241 12.61 9.53 -10.25
CA THR A 241 11.29 9.39 -10.85
C THR A 241 11.26 8.17 -11.74
N ILE A 242 10.14 7.43 -11.73
CA ILE A 242 9.95 6.23 -12.55
C ILE A 242 8.72 6.36 -13.44
N TYR A 243 8.74 5.60 -14.54
CA TYR A 243 7.60 5.48 -15.45
C TYR A 243 6.80 4.23 -15.13
N VAL A 244 5.47 4.37 -15.03
CA VAL A 244 4.55 3.23 -14.79
C VAL A 244 3.37 3.33 -15.74
N THR A 245 3.01 2.21 -16.37
CA THR A 245 1.81 2.08 -17.21
C THR A 245 0.72 1.23 -16.55
N GLY A 246 0.96 0.71 -15.35
CA GLY A 246 0.09 -0.12 -14.53
C GLY A 246 0.84 -0.63 -13.31
N GLY A 247 0.15 -1.27 -12.39
CA GLY A 247 0.75 -1.79 -11.17
C GLY A 247 1.02 -0.74 -10.10
N SER A 248 1.88 -1.07 -9.16
CA SER A 248 2.03 -0.33 -7.91
C SER A 248 3.47 0.03 -7.58
N VAL A 249 3.63 1.19 -6.92
CA VAL A 249 4.89 1.68 -6.37
C VAL A 249 4.66 1.97 -4.89
N VAL A 250 5.36 1.25 -4.02
CA VAL A 250 5.16 1.34 -2.57
C VAL A 250 6.51 1.55 -1.88
N THR A 251 6.56 2.51 -0.96
CA THR A 251 7.78 2.83 -0.22
C THR A 251 7.58 2.71 1.29
N SER A 252 8.43 1.91 1.93
CA SER A 252 8.64 1.91 3.38
C SER A 252 9.87 2.72 3.75
N GLY A 253 9.79 3.59 4.77
CA GLY A 253 10.88 4.49 5.15
C GLY A 253 10.97 4.80 6.63
N ASP A 254 12.20 5.04 7.13
CA ASP A 254 12.52 5.34 8.52
C ASP A 254 12.15 6.77 8.95
N TYR A 255 11.86 7.65 7.99
CA TYR A 255 11.55 9.06 8.21
C TYR A 255 10.07 9.32 8.51
N GLN A 256 9.22 8.30 8.33
CA GLN A 256 7.80 8.36 8.62
C GLN A 256 7.49 7.88 10.04
N ARG A 257 6.44 8.43 10.67
CA ARG A 257 5.91 7.98 11.97
C ARG A 257 7.01 7.77 13.02
N THR A 258 7.87 8.78 13.21
CA THR A 258 8.99 8.76 14.14
C THR A 258 8.72 9.50 15.44
N TYR A 259 9.46 9.17 16.51
CA TYR A 259 9.64 9.98 17.71
C TYR A 259 11.09 9.94 18.16
N THR A 260 11.47 10.83 19.09
CA THR A 260 12.87 10.99 19.52
C THR A 260 13.01 10.69 21.01
N VAL A 261 13.97 9.84 21.38
CA VAL A 261 14.37 9.56 22.77
C VAL A 261 15.86 9.83 22.89
N ASP A 262 16.28 10.66 23.82
CA ASP A 262 17.69 11.03 24.07
C ASP A 262 18.45 11.46 22.80
N GLY A 263 17.79 12.20 21.92
CA GLY A 263 18.35 12.70 20.65
C GLY A 263 18.40 11.67 19.50
N LYS A 264 18.01 10.41 19.73
CA LYS A 264 17.94 9.38 18.71
C LYS A 264 16.50 9.20 18.22
N LYS A 265 16.30 9.13 16.90
CA LYS A 265 15.00 8.85 16.25
C LYS A 265 14.70 7.34 16.24
N TYR A 266 13.45 7.02 16.49
CA TYR A 266 12.88 5.67 16.42
C TYR A 266 11.64 5.71 15.55
N HIS A 267 11.56 4.82 14.55
CA HIS A 267 10.47 4.70 13.60
C HIS A 267 9.60 3.47 13.90
N HIS A 268 8.55 3.27 13.11
CA HIS A 268 7.51 2.27 13.32
C HIS A 268 7.77 0.89 12.68
N LEU A 269 8.85 0.73 11.88
CA LEU A 269 9.16 -0.54 11.22
C LEU A 269 9.96 -1.41 12.20
N ILE A 270 9.25 -2.27 12.90
CA ILE A 270 9.78 -3.09 14.01
C ILE A 270 10.20 -4.46 13.48
N ASP A 271 11.44 -4.82 13.72
CA ASP A 271 11.97 -6.15 13.41
C ASP A 271 11.40 -7.19 14.40
N PRO A 272 10.75 -8.26 13.90
CA PRO A 272 10.10 -9.27 14.76
C PRO A 272 11.07 -10.06 15.63
N ASP A 273 12.35 -10.16 15.25
CA ASP A 273 13.35 -10.92 16.01
C ASP A 273 13.95 -10.09 17.13
N THR A 274 14.30 -8.83 16.84
CA THR A 274 14.90 -7.92 17.83
C THR A 274 13.84 -7.14 18.62
N ARG A 275 12.61 -7.04 18.13
CA ARG A 275 11.50 -6.23 18.67
C ARG A 275 11.82 -4.72 18.70
N MET A 276 12.85 -4.31 17.98
CA MET A 276 13.32 -2.94 17.86
C MET A 276 13.11 -2.41 16.44
N PRO A 277 13.06 -1.07 16.26
CA PRO A 277 13.11 -0.49 14.92
C PRO A 277 14.33 -0.98 14.14
N ALA A 278 14.11 -1.43 12.91
CA ALA A 278 15.17 -1.88 12.02
C ALA A 278 16.15 -0.74 11.68
N GLY A 279 17.38 -1.05 11.31
CA GLY A 279 18.42 -0.03 11.08
C GLY A 279 19.27 -0.27 9.84
N LEU A 280 18.83 -1.13 8.93
CA LEU A 280 19.59 -1.47 7.72
C LEU A 280 19.41 -0.41 6.63
N TRP A 281 18.19 0.10 6.49
CA TRP A 281 17.77 0.94 5.36
C TRP A 281 17.14 2.24 5.84
N ARG A 282 17.26 3.30 5.01
CA ARG A 282 16.53 4.55 5.14
C ARG A 282 15.16 4.46 4.44
N SER A 283 15.16 3.85 3.26
CA SER A 283 13.94 3.57 2.51
C SER A 283 14.09 2.34 1.63
N VAL A 284 12.96 1.68 1.36
CA VAL A 284 12.85 0.61 0.38
C VAL A 284 11.60 0.88 -0.46
N THR A 285 11.79 0.99 -1.77
CA THR A 285 10.71 1.17 -2.75
C THR A 285 10.56 -0.11 -3.56
N VAL A 286 9.34 -0.60 -3.68
CA VAL A 286 8.98 -1.79 -4.45
C VAL A 286 8.07 -1.40 -5.61
N VAL A 287 8.36 -1.93 -6.79
CA VAL A 287 7.48 -1.90 -7.97
C VAL A 287 6.96 -3.31 -8.19
N CYS A 288 5.63 -3.46 -8.22
CA CYS A 288 4.96 -4.75 -8.36
C CYS A 288 3.58 -4.54 -8.99
N GLU A 289 3.03 -5.54 -9.67
CA GLU A 289 1.69 -5.45 -10.23
C GLU A 289 0.62 -5.33 -9.14
N ASP A 290 0.74 -6.13 -8.07
CA ASP A 290 -0.21 -6.15 -6.94
C ASP A 290 0.24 -5.22 -5.82
N SER A 291 -0.61 -4.24 -5.44
CA SER A 291 -0.34 -3.24 -4.40
C SER A 291 -0.27 -3.85 -3.00
N ALA A 292 -1.03 -4.91 -2.72
CA ALA A 292 -1.00 -5.59 -1.43
C ALA A 292 0.33 -6.33 -1.22
N LEU A 293 0.77 -7.04 -2.26
CA LEU A 293 2.09 -7.69 -2.26
C LEU A 293 3.21 -6.66 -2.17
N ALA A 294 3.12 -5.54 -2.89
CA ALA A 294 4.12 -4.47 -2.83
C ALA A 294 4.25 -3.85 -1.43
N ASP A 295 3.12 -3.62 -0.71
CA ASP A 295 3.12 -3.09 0.67
C ASP A 295 3.81 -4.10 1.63
N ALA A 296 3.45 -5.38 1.54
CA ALA A 296 4.09 -6.45 2.31
C ALA A 296 5.59 -6.58 2.00
N LEU A 297 5.97 -6.59 0.71
CA LEU A 297 7.37 -6.69 0.28
C LEU A 297 8.18 -5.48 0.73
N SER A 298 7.67 -4.24 0.60
CA SER A 298 8.41 -3.04 1.01
C SER A 298 8.79 -3.09 2.50
N THR A 299 7.89 -3.62 3.34
CA THR A 299 8.15 -3.85 4.77
C THR A 299 9.14 -5.00 4.98
N ALA A 300 8.94 -6.15 4.34
CA ALA A 300 9.84 -7.30 4.49
C ALA A 300 11.28 -6.98 4.07
N LEU A 301 11.45 -6.37 2.91
CA LEU A 301 12.75 -5.97 2.36
C LEU A 301 13.45 -4.92 3.23
N PHE A 302 12.67 -4.06 3.90
CA PHE A 302 13.21 -3.09 4.86
C PHE A 302 13.78 -3.79 6.12
N LEU A 303 13.26 -4.95 6.48
CA LEU A 303 13.70 -5.75 7.63
C LEU A 303 14.80 -6.76 7.31
N LEU A 304 15.10 -6.98 6.04
CA LEU A 304 16.05 -8.00 5.57
C LEU A 304 17.38 -7.38 5.12
N PRO A 305 18.52 -8.07 5.33
CA PRO A 305 19.76 -7.77 4.61
C PRO A 305 19.56 -7.87 3.09
N LEU A 306 20.37 -7.13 2.30
CA LEU A 306 20.24 -7.05 0.84
C LEU A 306 20.15 -8.43 0.17
N ALA A 307 21.09 -9.34 0.50
CA ALA A 307 21.13 -10.67 -0.13
C ALA A 307 19.87 -11.51 0.15
N GLU A 308 19.32 -11.44 1.38
CA GLU A 308 18.07 -12.12 1.72
C GLU A 308 16.87 -11.46 1.05
N GLY A 309 16.91 -10.14 0.87
CA GLY A 309 15.90 -9.37 0.12
C GLY A 309 15.91 -9.74 -1.37
N GLU A 310 17.08 -9.86 -1.99
CA GLU A 310 17.22 -10.32 -3.37
C GLU A 310 16.73 -11.77 -3.54
N ASP A 311 17.02 -12.66 -2.58
CA ASP A 311 16.51 -14.04 -2.57
C ASP A 311 14.98 -14.10 -2.41
N LEU A 312 14.38 -13.16 -1.67
CA LEU A 312 12.93 -13.03 -1.56
C LEU A 312 12.33 -12.58 -2.91
N LEU A 313 12.91 -11.55 -3.54
CA LEU A 313 12.45 -11.05 -4.83
C LEU A 313 12.58 -12.09 -5.95
N ALA A 314 13.57 -12.97 -5.91
CA ALA A 314 13.71 -14.05 -6.89
C ALA A 314 12.53 -15.04 -6.92
N ARG A 315 11.62 -14.99 -5.92
CA ARG A 315 10.44 -15.85 -5.81
C ARG A 315 9.14 -15.18 -6.26
N VAL A 316 9.20 -13.89 -6.59
CA VAL A 316 8.04 -13.07 -6.96
C VAL A 316 8.40 -12.17 -8.15
N ASP A 317 7.38 -11.66 -8.85
CA ASP A 317 7.57 -10.69 -9.94
C ASP A 317 7.49 -9.28 -9.36
N ALA A 318 8.62 -8.79 -8.86
CA ALA A 318 8.74 -7.46 -8.26
C ALA A 318 10.17 -6.93 -8.36
N GLU A 319 10.30 -5.62 -8.46
CA GLU A 319 11.56 -4.89 -8.53
C GLU A 319 11.70 -3.97 -7.32
N ALA A 320 12.93 -3.68 -6.89
CA ALA A 320 13.14 -2.85 -5.71
C ALA A 320 14.37 -1.92 -5.79
N LEU A 321 14.24 -0.81 -5.06
CA LEU A 321 15.31 0.13 -4.71
C LEU A 321 15.45 0.17 -3.19
N TRP A 322 16.65 -0.03 -2.67
CA TRP A 322 17.04 0.21 -1.28
C TRP A 322 17.94 1.42 -1.18
N VAL A 323 17.77 2.23 -0.16
CA VAL A 323 18.68 3.31 0.22
C VAL A 323 19.20 3.01 1.62
N ASP A 324 20.51 2.81 1.77
CA ASP A 324 21.12 2.47 3.05
C ASP A 324 21.35 3.72 3.96
N ALA A 325 21.86 3.48 5.17
CA ALA A 325 22.13 4.54 6.13
C ALA A 325 23.21 5.56 5.69
N ALA A 326 24.03 5.20 4.69
CA ALA A 326 25.03 6.09 4.09
C ALA A 326 24.51 6.82 2.84
N GLY A 327 23.26 6.59 2.46
CA GLY A 327 22.66 7.11 1.23
C GLY A 327 23.07 6.36 -0.03
N GLN A 328 23.69 5.17 0.11
CA GLN A 328 24.03 4.34 -1.05
C GLN A 328 22.78 3.60 -1.54
N GLU A 329 22.61 3.62 -2.86
CA GLU A 329 21.50 2.99 -3.55
C GLU A 329 21.85 1.59 -4.05
N HIS A 330 20.94 0.64 -3.82
CA HIS A 330 20.98 -0.71 -4.38
C HIS A 330 19.67 -0.94 -5.13
N MET A 331 19.78 -1.40 -6.39
CA MET A 331 18.62 -1.56 -7.28
C MET A 331 18.66 -2.90 -7.96
N THR A 332 17.52 -3.53 -8.08
CA THR A 332 17.34 -4.63 -9.01
C THR A 332 17.48 -4.16 -10.48
N PRO A 333 17.80 -5.06 -11.41
CA PRO A 333 17.97 -4.68 -12.81
C PRO A 333 16.73 -4.04 -13.44
N GLY A 334 15.54 -4.61 -13.22
CA GLY A 334 14.28 -4.09 -13.77
C GLY A 334 13.90 -2.74 -13.18
N PHE A 335 14.14 -2.50 -11.87
CA PHE A 335 13.91 -1.20 -11.27
C PHE A 335 14.71 -0.08 -11.97
N ARG A 336 15.95 -0.40 -12.36
CA ARG A 336 16.81 0.55 -13.08
C ARG A 336 16.29 0.88 -14.49
N GLU A 337 15.59 -0.06 -15.12
CA GLU A 337 15.00 0.15 -16.46
C GLU A 337 13.78 1.08 -16.41
N ASP A 338 13.05 1.10 -15.27
CA ASP A 338 11.88 1.96 -15.05
C ASP A 338 12.25 3.41 -14.70
N LEU A 339 13.53 3.70 -14.43
CA LEU A 339 13.98 5.06 -14.12
C LEU A 339 13.74 6.01 -15.29
N ARG A 340 13.25 7.19 -14.97
CA ARG A 340 13.21 8.30 -15.90
C ARG A 340 14.61 8.90 -16.04
N THR A 341 15.29 8.59 -17.12
CA THR A 341 16.60 9.16 -17.49
C THR A 341 16.47 10.50 -18.21
#